data_6bb8edf1b8916d46f4f878836b8561ca
#
_entry.id   6bb8edf1b8916d46f4f878836b8561ca
#
_cell.length_a   1.000
_cell.length_b   1.000
_cell.length_c   1.000
_cell.angle_alpha   90.00
_cell.angle_beta   90.00
_cell.angle_gamma   90.00
#
_symmetry.space_group_name_H-M   'P 1'
#
loop_
_entity.id
_entity.type
_entity.pdbx_description
1 polymer ?
#
loop_
_entity_poly.entity_id
_entity_poly.type
_entity_poly.pdbx_seq_one_letter_code
_entity_poly.pdbx_strand_id
1 'polypeptide(L)'
;AHNKSIDDLISKYKIGGLIFFQGGPVRQASLTNRYQSQSKVPLFIGIDAEWGLSMRLDSTYRYPWNMTLGAVQDMSLIEKMGKQMGQQSKRMGIHFNFAPVVDINTNPKNPIIGNRSFGEDKFNVAERAVALMKGFQSEGLFATAKHFPGHGDTSTDSHHTLPVVKFDKKRIDDVELYPYKELIKNGLSSIMVAHLDIPSLESRKGYPTSISYNVVTEILQNDLGFKGLIFTDALNMK
;
A
#
# COMPACT_ATOMS: atom_id res chain seq x y z
N ALA A 1 -8.13 -11.76 19.24
CA ALA A 1 -8.21 -11.62 20.71
C ALA A 1 -7.39 -10.38 21.11
N HIS A 2 -7.84 -9.66 22.15
CA HIS A 2 -7.00 -8.67 22.77
C HIS A 2 -5.73 -9.36 23.28
N ASN A 3 -4.57 -8.76 23.00
CA ASN A 3 -3.28 -9.23 23.51
C ASN A 3 -2.76 -8.19 24.50
N LYS A 4 -2.48 -8.57 25.75
CA LYS A 4 -1.92 -7.68 26.78
C LYS A 4 -0.62 -7.01 26.34
N SER A 5 0.15 -7.63 25.45
CA SER A 5 1.36 -7.02 24.88
C SER A 5 1.09 -5.72 24.11
N ILE A 6 -0.10 -5.53 23.52
CA ILE A 6 -0.47 -4.30 22.84
C ILE A 6 -0.62 -3.15 23.82
N ASP A 7 -1.20 -3.41 25.01
CA ASP A 7 -1.30 -2.40 26.08
C ASP A 7 0.10 -1.93 26.52
N ASP A 8 1.05 -2.87 26.63
CA ASP A 8 2.45 -2.54 26.96
C ASP A 8 3.13 -1.74 25.83
N LEU A 9 2.89 -2.10 24.56
CA LEU A 9 3.42 -1.35 23.42
C LEU A 9 2.92 0.11 23.41
N ILE A 10 1.65 0.32 23.70
CA ILE A 10 1.05 1.65 23.77
C ILE A 10 1.55 2.42 25.00
N SER A 11 1.51 1.81 26.19
CA SER A 11 1.80 2.51 27.44
C SER A 11 3.28 2.74 27.70
N LYS A 12 4.15 1.76 27.40
CA LYS A 12 5.60 1.82 27.66
C LYS A 12 6.37 2.35 26.46
N TYR A 13 6.10 1.81 25.26
CA TYR A 13 6.90 2.10 24.05
C TYR A 13 6.33 3.23 23.20
N LYS A 14 5.12 3.73 23.50
CA LYS A 14 4.51 4.88 22.82
C LYS A 14 4.46 4.71 21.31
N ILE A 15 4.05 3.54 20.85
CA ILE A 15 3.93 3.26 19.40
C ILE A 15 3.02 4.28 18.72
N GLY A 16 3.31 4.60 17.45
CA GLY A 16 2.56 5.59 16.67
C GLY A 16 1.28 5.08 16.03
N GLY A 17 1.12 3.77 15.88
CA GLY A 17 -0.05 3.19 15.21
C GLY A 17 -0.18 1.69 15.34
N LEU A 18 -1.30 1.18 14.81
CA LEU A 18 -1.65 -0.24 14.80
C LEU A 18 -2.21 -0.63 13.44
N ILE A 19 -1.97 -1.88 13.04
CA ILE A 19 -2.54 -2.48 11.83
C ILE A 19 -3.44 -3.65 12.24
N PHE A 20 -4.67 -3.71 11.70
CA PHE A 20 -5.58 -4.82 11.91
C PHE A 20 -5.55 -5.79 10.73
N PHE A 21 -5.39 -7.08 11.02
CA PHE A 21 -5.25 -8.13 10.00
C PHE A 21 -6.44 -9.08 9.92
N GLN A 22 -7.24 -9.21 10.99
CA GLN A 22 -8.33 -10.20 11.05
C GLN A 22 -9.39 -9.80 12.08
N GLY A 23 -10.62 -10.25 11.86
CA GLY A 23 -11.73 -10.19 12.81
C GLY A 23 -12.98 -9.56 12.22
N GLY A 24 -13.96 -9.33 13.09
CA GLY A 24 -15.20 -8.67 12.69
C GLY A 24 -15.16 -7.16 12.92
N PRO A 25 -15.98 -6.40 12.18
CA PRO A 25 -15.97 -4.93 12.23
C PRO A 25 -16.31 -4.37 13.62
N VAL A 26 -17.30 -4.93 14.30
CA VAL A 26 -17.69 -4.49 15.65
C VAL A 26 -16.54 -4.65 16.64
N ARG A 27 -15.86 -5.79 16.57
CA ARG A 27 -14.70 -6.06 17.44
C ARG A 27 -13.54 -5.12 17.15
N GLN A 28 -13.23 -4.86 15.88
CA GLN A 28 -12.18 -3.92 15.53
C GLN A 28 -12.51 -2.53 16.06
N ALA A 29 -13.74 -2.01 15.85
CA ALA A 29 -14.16 -0.71 16.36
C ALA A 29 -13.99 -0.61 17.88
N SER A 30 -14.42 -1.65 18.63
CA SER A 30 -14.25 -1.70 20.08
C SER A 30 -12.78 -1.68 20.51
N LEU A 31 -11.92 -2.44 19.82
CA LEU A 31 -10.48 -2.45 20.09
C LEU A 31 -9.83 -1.12 19.73
N THR A 32 -10.20 -0.52 18.60
CA THR A 32 -9.71 0.81 18.19
C THR A 32 -10.03 1.84 19.28
N ASN A 33 -11.27 1.92 19.75
CA ASN A 33 -11.67 2.85 20.81
C ASN A 33 -10.89 2.60 22.11
N ARG A 34 -10.73 1.33 22.49
CA ARG A 34 -9.94 0.95 23.67
C ARG A 34 -8.49 1.41 23.57
N TYR A 35 -7.80 1.15 22.44
CA TYR A 35 -6.40 1.51 22.29
C TYR A 35 -6.21 3.02 22.16
N GLN A 36 -7.11 3.71 21.49
CA GLN A 36 -7.12 5.17 21.45
C GLN A 36 -7.24 5.80 22.84
N SER A 37 -8.11 5.25 23.71
CA SER A 37 -8.29 5.79 25.06
C SER A 37 -7.06 5.60 25.99
N GLN A 38 -6.17 4.67 25.65
CA GLN A 38 -4.93 4.39 26.41
C GLN A 38 -3.73 5.21 25.93
N SER A 39 -3.79 5.74 24.72
CA SER A 39 -2.67 6.46 24.12
C SER A 39 -2.71 7.95 24.43
N LYS A 40 -1.56 8.52 24.82
CA LYS A 40 -1.45 9.98 25.04
C LYS A 40 -1.54 10.78 23.75
N VAL A 41 -1.00 10.24 22.67
CA VAL A 41 -1.07 10.78 21.31
C VAL A 41 -1.95 9.85 20.51
N PRO A 42 -2.94 10.34 19.77
CA PRO A 42 -3.81 9.47 18.97
C PRO A 42 -3.00 8.54 18.06
N LEU A 43 -3.39 7.25 18.05
CA LEU A 43 -2.75 6.24 17.21
C LEU A 43 -3.23 6.33 15.77
N PHE A 44 -2.32 6.18 14.82
CA PHE A 44 -2.72 5.86 13.47
C PHE A 44 -3.21 4.42 13.36
N ILE A 45 -4.33 4.22 12.73
CA ILE A 45 -4.90 2.89 12.47
C ILE A 45 -4.82 2.61 10.97
N GLY A 46 -4.12 1.55 10.62
CA GLY A 46 -3.93 1.09 9.25
C GLY A 46 -4.62 -0.24 8.97
N ILE A 47 -4.90 -0.49 7.71
CA ILE A 47 -5.43 -1.76 7.20
C ILE A 47 -4.99 -1.99 5.75
N ASP A 48 -4.78 -3.25 5.38
CA ASP A 48 -4.79 -3.66 3.98
C ASP A 48 -6.24 -3.93 3.56
N ALA A 49 -6.80 -3.06 2.75
CA ALA A 49 -8.16 -3.18 2.24
C ALA A 49 -8.20 -2.91 0.73
N GLU A 50 -7.40 -3.66 -0.05
CA GLU A 50 -7.24 -3.49 -1.50
C GLU A 50 -8.56 -3.65 -2.24
N TRP A 51 -9.41 -4.60 -1.80
CA TRP A 51 -10.78 -4.81 -2.28
C TRP A 51 -11.83 -4.60 -1.18
N GLY A 52 -11.61 -3.58 -0.34
CA GLY A 52 -12.45 -3.22 0.77
C GLY A 52 -12.11 -3.93 2.07
N LEU A 53 -12.84 -3.59 3.12
CA LEU A 53 -12.61 -4.11 4.47
C LEU A 53 -12.66 -5.65 4.52
N SER A 54 -13.38 -6.30 3.60
CA SER A 54 -13.49 -7.76 3.50
C SER A 54 -12.18 -8.48 3.23
N MET A 55 -11.12 -7.77 2.85
CA MET A 55 -9.78 -8.35 2.79
C MET A 55 -9.31 -8.83 4.17
N ARG A 56 -9.74 -8.16 5.23
CA ARG A 56 -9.30 -8.40 6.62
C ARG A 56 -10.43 -8.66 7.60
N LEU A 57 -11.61 -8.11 7.33
CA LEU A 57 -12.74 -8.16 8.24
C LEU A 57 -13.87 -9.02 7.66
N ASP A 58 -14.32 -9.99 8.45
CA ASP A 58 -15.51 -10.77 8.10
C ASP A 58 -16.78 -9.88 8.06
N SER A 59 -17.84 -10.39 7.45
CA SER A 59 -19.15 -9.74 7.43
C SER A 59 -19.15 -8.31 6.87
N THR A 60 -18.20 -7.98 5.98
CA THR A 60 -18.11 -6.71 5.28
C THR A 60 -18.22 -6.89 3.77
N TYR A 61 -18.58 -5.82 3.05
CA TYR A 61 -18.75 -5.89 1.60
C TYR A 61 -17.40 -6.11 0.90
N ARG A 62 -17.39 -7.04 -0.07
CA ARG A 62 -16.23 -7.32 -0.92
C ARG A 62 -16.39 -6.63 -2.27
N TYR A 63 -15.46 -5.77 -2.59
CA TYR A 63 -15.35 -5.14 -3.90
C TYR A 63 -14.61 -6.04 -4.89
N PRO A 64 -14.71 -5.77 -6.21
CA PRO A 64 -13.97 -6.52 -7.23
C PRO A 64 -12.46 -6.42 -7.04
N TRP A 65 -11.75 -7.40 -7.58
CA TRP A 65 -10.30 -7.35 -7.71
C TRP A 65 -9.84 -6.19 -8.60
N ASN A 66 -8.65 -5.62 -8.36
CA ASN A 66 -8.09 -4.57 -9.19
C ASN A 66 -7.97 -4.99 -10.67
N MET A 67 -7.64 -6.25 -10.97
CA MET A 67 -7.61 -6.76 -12.34
C MET A 67 -8.96 -6.62 -13.04
N THR A 68 -10.07 -6.87 -12.33
CA THR A 68 -11.43 -6.63 -12.87
C THR A 68 -11.67 -5.13 -13.09
N LEU A 69 -11.20 -4.29 -12.18
CA LEU A 69 -11.31 -2.83 -12.32
C LEU A 69 -10.45 -2.30 -13.47
N GLY A 70 -9.39 -3.02 -13.85
CA GLY A 70 -8.57 -2.73 -15.03
C GLY A 70 -9.38 -2.70 -16.33
N ALA A 71 -10.50 -3.41 -16.41
CA ALA A 71 -11.40 -3.42 -17.56
C ALA A 71 -12.46 -2.28 -17.55
N VAL A 72 -12.61 -1.57 -16.43
CA VAL A 72 -13.57 -0.47 -16.30
C VAL A 72 -13.05 0.76 -17.07
N GLN A 73 -13.91 1.33 -17.92
CA GLN A 73 -13.57 2.51 -18.74
C GLN A 73 -14.01 3.83 -18.08
N ASP A 74 -15.04 3.81 -17.26
CA ASP A 74 -15.52 5.00 -16.53
C ASP A 74 -14.81 5.14 -15.18
N MET A 75 -13.82 6.00 -15.13
CA MET A 75 -13.03 6.28 -13.91
C MET A 75 -13.89 6.82 -12.77
N SER A 76 -15.03 7.45 -13.06
CA SER A 76 -15.92 7.95 -12.02
C SER A 76 -16.51 6.82 -11.16
N LEU A 77 -16.65 5.61 -11.72
CA LEU A 77 -17.11 4.44 -10.97
C LEU A 77 -16.04 3.94 -9.99
N ILE A 78 -14.77 3.97 -10.40
CA ILE A 78 -13.64 3.59 -9.53
C ILE A 78 -13.48 4.62 -8.40
N GLU A 79 -13.60 5.90 -8.72
CA GLU A 79 -13.54 6.97 -7.71
C GLU A 79 -14.70 6.85 -6.71
N LYS A 80 -15.93 6.61 -7.18
CA LYS A 80 -17.10 6.36 -6.31
C LYS A 80 -16.89 5.13 -5.42
N MET A 81 -16.33 4.06 -5.96
CA MET A 81 -15.98 2.86 -5.18
C MET A 81 -14.96 3.22 -4.10
N GLY A 82 -13.90 3.93 -4.46
CA GLY A 82 -12.89 4.42 -3.50
C GLY A 82 -13.51 5.27 -2.41
N LYS A 83 -14.44 6.16 -2.76
CA LYS A 83 -15.18 6.98 -1.80
C LYS A 83 -15.97 6.13 -0.81
N GLN A 84 -16.71 5.12 -1.29
CA GLN A 84 -17.43 4.20 -0.40
C GLN A 84 -16.50 3.42 0.54
N MET A 85 -15.37 2.93 0.02
CA MET A 85 -14.36 2.27 0.84
C MET A 85 -13.77 3.22 1.89
N GLY A 86 -13.54 4.48 1.51
CA GLY A 86 -13.10 5.54 2.42
C GLY A 86 -14.10 5.79 3.55
N GLN A 87 -15.39 5.92 3.24
CA GLN A 87 -16.48 6.08 4.22
C GLN A 87 -16.55 4.91 5.20
N GLN A 88 -16.47 3.68 4.69
CA GLN A 88 -16.47 2.48 5.53
C GLN A 88 -15.25 2.45 6.47
N SER A 89 -14.08 2.78 5.94
CA SER A 89 -12.83 2.82 6.72
C SER A 89 -12.87 3.89 7.81
N LYS A 90 -13.32 5.09 7.47
CA LYS A 90 -13.50 6.20 8.42
C LYS A 90 -14.46 5.83 9.57
N ARG A 91 -15.57 5.15 9.26
CA ARG A 91 -16.52 4.66 10.26
C ARG A 91 -15.90 3.65 11.23
N MET A 92 -14.84 2.93 10.79
CA MET A 92 -14.08 1.99 11.60
C MET A 92 -12.94 2.64 12.39
N GLY A 93 -12.74 3.95 12.27
CA GLY A 93 -11.61 4.66 12.86
C GLY A 93 -10.28 4.36 12.18
N ILE A 94 -10.30 3.95 10.91
CA ILE A 94 -9.11 3.67 10.10
C ILE A 94 -8.64 4.97 9.44
N HIS A 95 -7.34 5.24 9.51
CA HIS A 95 -6.70 6.42 8.95
C HIS A 95 -5.94 6.11 7.64
N PHE A 96 -5.33 4.92 7.54
CA PHE A 96 -4.55 4.47 6.39
C PHE A 96 -5.16 3.24 5.75
N ASN A 97 -5.37 3.28 4.44
CA ASN A 97 -5.51 2.08 3.64
C ASN A 97 -4.21 1.84 2.87
N PHE A 98 -3.56 0.68 3.08
CA PHE A 98 -2.39 0.27 2.31
C PHE A 98 -2.83 -0.22 0.91
N ALA A 99 -3.40 0.71 0.16
CA ALA A 99 -3.86 0.62 -1.22
C ALA A 99 -3.85 2.04 -1.84
N PRO A 100 -3.75 2.18 -3.18
CA PRO A 100 -3.83 1.15 -4.21
C PRO A 100 -2.52 0.38 -4.42
N VAL A 101 -2.64 -0.86 -4.94
CA VAL A 101 -1.53 -1.58 -5.55
C VAL A 101 -1.31 -1.00 -6.94
N VAL A 102 -0.10 -0.51 -7.21
CA VAL A 102 0.27 0.12 -8.48
C VAL A 102 1.35 -0.64 -9.25
N ASP A 103 1.64 -1.85 -8.78
CA ASP A 103 2.52 -2.78 -9.48
C ASP A 103 1.92 -3.15 -10.83
N ILE A 104 2.72 -3.05 -11.90
CA ILE A 104 2.33 -3.37 -13.25
C ILE A 104 2.60 -4.87 -13.47
N ASN A 105 1.57 -5.66 -13.77
CA ASN A 105 1.66 -7.12 -13.86
C ASN A 105 2.30 -7.57 -15.18
N THR A 106 3.56 -7.20 -15.41
CA THR A 106 4.29 -7.55 -16.63
C THR A 106 4.71 -9.02 -16.68
N ASN A 107 4.80 -9.68 -15.53
CA ASN A 107 5.08 -11.11 -15.43
C ASN A 107 3.81 -11.89 -15.07
N PRO A 108 3.19 -12.63 -16.01
CA PRO A 108 1.97 -13.39 -15.73
C PRO A 108 2.18 -14.55 -14.73
N LYS A 109 3.44 -14.92 -14.45
CA LYS A 109 3.81 -15.93 -13.47
C LYS A 109 4.11 -15.36 -12.10
N ASN A 110 3.94 -14.04 -11.90
CA ASN A 110 4.15 -13.40 -10.60
C ASN A 110 3.17 -14.00 -9.56
N PRO A 111 3.68 -14.65 -8.49
CA PRO A 111 2.82 -15.36 -7.54
C PRO A 111 2.13 -14.41 -6.54
N ILE A 112 2.57 -13.13 -6.46
CA ILE A 112 2.18 -12.21 -5.40
C ILE A 112 1.22 -11.15 -5.90
N ILE A 113 1.48 -10.56 -7.06
CA ILE A 113 0.71 -9.42 -7.58
C ILE A 113 -0.54 -9.91 -8.33
N GLY A 114 -0.41 -10.55 -9.47
CA GLY A 114 -1.53 -11.14 -10.20
C GLY A 114 -2.78 -10.25 -10.21
N ASN A 115 -3.90 -10.77 -9.71
CA ASN A 115 -5.19 -10.07 -9.66
C ASN A 115 -5.21 -8.79 -8.78
N ARG A 116 -4.18 -8.56 -7.99
CA ARG A 116 -4.04 -7.33 -7.18
C ARG A 116 -3.65 -6.12 -8.04
N SER A 117 -3.06 -6.33 -9.23
CA SER A 117 -2.76 -5.28 -10.21
C SER A 117 -3.99 -4.88 -11.01
N PHE A 118 -4.01 -3.64 -11.52
CA PHE A 118 -5.00 -3.17 -12.51
C PHE A 118 -4.68 -3.64 -13.95
N GLY A 119 -3.56 -4.33 -14.18
CA GLY A 119 -3.19 -4.88 -15.47
C GLY A 119 -1.70 -4.78 -15.79
N GLU A 120 -1.37 -4.98 -17.06
CA GLU A 120 0.01 -5.01 -17.59
C GLU A 120 0.43 -3.69 -18.27
N ASP A 121 -0.50 -2.79 -18.49
CA ASP A 121 -0.25 -1.48 -19.09
C ASP A 121 -0.11 -0.39 -18.01
N LYS A 122 1.01 0.34 -18.04
CA LYS A 122 1.35 1.35 -17.04
C LYS A 122 0.36 2.52 -17.00
N PHE A 123 -0.20 2.90 -18.14
CA PHE A 123 -1.17 3.99 -18.23
C PHE A 123 -2.49 3.57 -17.62
N ASN A 124 -2.93 2.35 -17.94
CA ASN A 124 -4.11 1.72 -17.37
C ASN A 124 -4.03 1.61 -15.84
N VAL A 125 -2.88 1.15 -15.33
CA VAL A 125 -2.63 1.04 -13.88
C VAL A 125 -2.67 2.42 -13.23
N ALA A 126 -1.97 3.40 -13.78
CA ALA A 126 -1.89 4.75 -13.21
C ALA A 126 -3.27 5.44 -13.15
N GLU A 127 -4.05 5.39 -14.23
CA GLU A 127 -5.35 6.05 -14.32
C GLU A 127 -6.33 5.52 -13.26
N ARG A 128 -6.43 4.20 -13.13
CA ARG A 128 -7.33 3.55 -12.15
C ARG A 128 -6.86 3.75 -10.72
N ALA A 129 -5.56 3.66 -10.50
CA ALA A 129 -4.98 3.91 -9.19
C ALA A 129 -5.22 5.36 -8.72
N VAL A 130 -5.08 6.34 -9.63
CA VAL A 130 -5.40 7.76 -9.33
C VAL A 130 -6.87 7.93 -8.97
N ALA A 131 -7.79 7.32 -9.73
CA ALA A 131 -9.21 7.40 -9.45
C ALA A 131 -9.55 6.79 -8.07
N LEU A 132 -9.02 5.60 -7.77
CA LEU A 132 -9.23 4.94 -6.49
C LEU A 132 -8.66 5.75 -5.32
N MET A 133 -7.42 6.27 -5.47
CA MET A 133 -6.77 7.15 -4.50
C MET A 133 -7.61 8.40 -4.21
N LYS A 134 -8.10 9.09 -5.25
CA LYS A 134 -8.96 10.27 -5.10
C LYS A 134 -10.21 9.94 -4.29
N GLY A 135 -10.84 8.81 -4.57
CA GLY A 135 -11.98 8.34 -3.80
C GLY A 135 -11.65 8.15 -2.32
N PHE A 136 -10.54 7.49 -1.98
CA PHE A 136 -10.10 7.33 -0.59
C PHE A 136 -9.86 8.68 0.09
N GLN A 137 -9.07 9.53 -0.55
CA GLN A 137 -8.61 10.79 0.05
C GLN A 137 -9.74 11.82 0.16
N SER A 138 -10.79 11.75 -0.68
CA SER A 138 -11.98 12.62 -0.56
C SER A 138 -12.74 12.41 0.75
N GLU A 139 -12.59 11.25 1.41
CA GLU A 139 -13.18 10.96 2.71
C GLU A 139 -12.18 11.14 3.88
N GLY A 140 -10.97 11.64 3.61
CA GLY A 140 -9.92 11.84 4.61
C GLY A 140 -9.15 10.58 4.98
N LEU A 141 -9.26 9.50 4.18
CA LEU A 141 -8.46 8.30 4.31
C LEU A 141 -7.14 8.47 3.57
N PHE A 142 -6.01 8.25 4.23
CA PHE A 142 -4.71 8.27 3.58
C PHE A 142 -4.56 7.05 2.66
N ALA A 143 -4.32 7.30 1.36
CA ALA A 143 -4.00 6.26 0.39
C ALA A 143 -2.50 5.96 0.40
N THR A 144 -2.13 4.69 0.29
CA THR A 144 -0.73 4.24 0.26
C THR A 144 -0.46 3.46 -1.02
N ALA A 145 0.22 4.07 -1.97
CA ALA A 145 0.65 3.35 -3.18
C ALA A 145 1.73 2.31 -2.85
N LYS A 146 1.60 1.09 -3.39
CA LYS A 146 2.51 -0.02 -3.11
C LYS A 146 2.68 -0.93 -4.32
N HIS A 147 3.82 -1.59 -4.44
CA HIS A 147 5.00 -1.71 -3.56
C HIS A 147 6.19 -1.05 -4.27
N PHE A 148 6.58 0.14 -3.83
CA PHE A 148 7.64 0.93 -4.46
C PHE A 148 9.00 0.21 -4.44
N PRO A 149 9.79 0.25 -5.53
CA PRO A 149 9.59 0.94 -6.79
C PRO A 149 8.84 0.13 -7.86
N GLY A 150 8.34 -1.07 -7.55
CA GLY A 150 7.55 -1.93 -8.42
C GLY A 150 7.87 -3.41 -8.22
N HIS A 151 6.85 -4.21 -7.89
CA HIS A 151 6.94 -5.65 -7.59
C HIS A 151 6.29 -6.53 -8.67
N GLY A 152 5.79 -5.90 -9.77
CA GLY A 152 4.96 -6.61 -10.76
C GLY A 152 5.69 -7.62 -11.64
N ASP A 153 7.01 -7.52 -11.76
CA ASP A 153 7.82 -8.44 -12.59
C ASP A 153 8.54 -9.54 -11.80
N THR A 154 8.43 -9.56 -10.49
CA THR A 154 9.14 -10.57 -9.69
C THR A 154 8.59 -11.97 -9.92
N SER A 155 9.47 -12.97 -9.87
CA SER A 155 9.13 -14.39 -10.01
C SER A 155 9.14 -15.15 -8.68
N THR A 156 9.49 -14.48 -7.58
CA THR A 156 9.60 -15.06 -6.24
C THR A 156 8.81 -14.26 -5.22
N ASP A 157 8.33 -14.96 -4.19
CA ASP A 157 7.60 -14.35 -3.09
C ASP A 157 8.57 -13.68 -2.12
N SER A 158 8.40 -12.38 -1.89
CA SER A 158 9.18 -11.58 -0.94
C SER A 158 9.02 -12.03 0.52
N HIS A 159 7.99 -12.82 0.84
CA HIS A 159 7.85 -13.43 2.18
C HIS A 159 8.85 -14.57 2.43
N HIS A 160 9.43 -15.14 1.38
CA HIS A 160 10.34 -16.30 1.48
C HIS A 160 11.79 -15.98 1.14
N THR A 161 12.01 -15.07 0.18
CA THR A 161 13.35 -14.67 -0.27
C THR A 161 13.32 -13.20 -0.70
N LEU A 162 14.46 -12.52 -0.68
CA LEU A 162 14.59 -11.18 -1.25
C LEU A 162 14.48 -11.26 -2.79
N PRO A 163 13.37 -10.81 -3.42
CA PRO A 163 13.21 -10.90 -4.86
C PRO A 163 14.18 -9.98 -5.59
N VAL A 164 14.74 -10.47 -6.68
CA VAL A 164 15.68 -9.69 -7.52
C VAL A 164 14.97 -9.19 -8.77
N VAL A 165 15.01 -7.88 -9.01
CA VAL A 165 14.55 -7.22 -10.23
C VAL A 165 15.77 -6.84 -11.07
N LYS A 166 15.90 -7.45 -12.26
CA LYS A 166 17.12 -7.34 -13.10
C LYS A 166 17.04 -6.26 -14.19
N PHE A 167 16.00 -5.44 -14.20
CA PHE A 167 15.86 -4.38 -15.18
C PHE A 167 16.89 -3.26 -14.96
N ASP A 168 17.23 -2.59 -16.04
CA ASP A 168 18.03 -1.37 -15.97
C ASP A 168 17.21 -0.19 -15.40
N LYS A 169 17.93 0.84 -14.98
CA LYS A 169 17.32 2.03 -14.39
C LYS A 169 16.33 2.71 -15.34
N LYS A 170 16.65 2.74 -16.65
CA LYS A 170 15.77 3.37 -17.65
C LYS A 170 14.42 2.64 -17.74
N ARG A 171 14.43 1.30 -17.79
CA ARG A 171 13.20 0.50 -17.82
C ARG A 171 12.37 0.75 -16.56
N ILE A 172 12.98 0.75 -15.39
CA ILE A 172 12.29 1.01 -14.12
C ILE A 172 11.68 2.41 -14.11
N ASP A 173 12.43 3.41 -14.56
CA ASP A 173 11.95 4.79 -14.63
C ASP A 173 10.79 4.98 -15.62
N ASP A 174 10.87 4.33 -16.77
CA ASP A 174 9.89 4.45 -17.85
C ASP A 174 8.61 3.66 -17.59
N VAL A 175 8.67 2.58 -16.83
CA VAL A 175 7.53 1.66 -16.62
C VAL A 175 7.12 1.61 -15.17
N GLU A 176 7.94 1.04 -14.29
CA GLU A 176 7.54 0.77 -12.90
C GLU A 176 7.25 2.06 -12.11
N LEU A 177 8.04 3.13 -12.34
CA LEU A 177 7.85 4.41 -11.66
C LEU A 177 6.75 5.29 -12.27
N TYR A 178 6.24 4.96 -13.46
CA TYR A 178 5.22 5.77 -14.12
C TYR A 178 3.95 5.96 -13.28
N PRO A 179 3.32 4.92 -12.71
CA PRO A 179 2.16 5.10 -11.84
C PRO A 179 2.45 5.97 -10.63
N TYR A 180 3.62 5.86 -10.02
CA TYR A 180 4.01 6.69 -8.88
C TYR A 180 4.12 8.16 -9.25
N LYS A 181 4.72 8.49 -10.40
CA LYS A 181 4.78 9.87 -10.92
C LYS A 181 3.39 10.47 -11.04
N GLU A 182 2.44 9.73 -11.61
CA GLU A 182 1.07 10.21 -11.78
C GLU A 182 0.33 10.34 -10.44
N LEU A 183 0.49 9.40 -9.50
CA LEU A 183 -0.14 9.50 -8.19
C LEU A 183 0.43 10.66 -7.37
N ILE A 184 1.75 10.86 -7.37
CA ILE A 184 2.41 11.97 -6.67
C ILE A 184 1.90 13.31 -7.20
N LYS A 185 1.84 13.48 -8.53
CA LYS A 185 1.27 14.65 -9.19
C LYS A 185 -0.19 14.93 -8.79
N ASN A 186 -0.95 13.88 -8.50
CA ASN A 186 -2.35 13.96 -8.05
C ASN A 186 -2.51 13.98 -6.52
N GLY A 187 -1.45 14.20 -5.74
CA GLY A 187 -1.53 14.45 -4.31
C GLY A 187 -1.57 13.18 -3.45
N LEU A 188 -0.86 12.12 -3.85
CA LEU A 188 -0.72 10.90 -3.06
C LEU A 188 -0.20 11.17 -1.66
N SER A 189 -0.87 10.63 -0.63
CA SER A 189 -0.55 10.88 0.77
C SER A 189 0.56 9.99 1.32
N SER A 190 0.71 8.75 0.85
CA SER A 190 1.75 7.85 1.34
C SER A 190 2.20 6.79 0.33
N ILE A 191 3.39 6.25 0.54
CA ILE A 191 4.00 5.19 -0.27
C ILE A 191 4.55 4.11 0.64
N MET A 192 4.36 2.84 0.24
CA MET A 192 4.99 1.69 0.89
C MET A 192 6.13 1.16 0.02
N VAL A 193 7.33 1.12 0.61
CA VAL A 193 8.55 0.63 -0.05
C VAL A 193 8.70 -0.86 0.19
N ALA A 194 8.84 -1.62 -0.89
CA ALA A 194 9.04 -3.07 -0.86
C ALA A 194 10.46 -3.47 -0.40
N HIS A 195 10.61 -4.73 -0.03
CA HIS A 195 11.92 -5.35 0.15
C HIS A 195 12.32 -6.06 -1.15
N LEU A 196 13.08 -5.36 -2.01
CA LEU A 196 13.55 -5.86 -3.31
C LEU A 196 15.06 -5.64 -3.44
N ASP A 197 15.75 -6.57 -4.11
CA ASP A 197 17.13 -6.37 -4.59
C ASP A 197 17.06 -5.89 -6.04
N ILE A 198 17.44 -4.64 -6.27
CA ILE A 198 17.44 -4.01 -7.61
C ILE A 198 18.83 -3.45 -7.89
N PRO A 199 19.72 -4.25 -8.47
CA PRO A 199 21.14 -3.86 -8.68
C PRO A 199 21.33 -2.58 -9.51
N SER A 200 20.38 -2.23 -10.37
CA SER A 200 20.41 -1.00 -11.15
C SER A 200 20.08 0.27 -10.35
N LEU A 201 19.46 0.14 -9.18
CA LEU A 201 19.12 1.25 -8.28
C LEU A 201 19.98 1.26 -7.02
N GLU A 202 20.40 0.08 -6.55
CA GLU A 202 21.26 -0.11 -5.36
C GLU A 202 22.38 -1.10 -5.70
N SER A 203 23.61 -0.62 -5.70
CA SER A 203 24.77 -1.42 -6.12
C SER A 203 25.23 -2.48 -5.09
N ARG A 204 24.80 -2.32 -3.84
CA ARG A 204 25.12 -3.29 -2.77
C ARG A 204 24.27 -4.54 -2.93
N LYS A 205 24.91 -5.65 -3.30
CA LYS A 205 24.23 -6.93 -3.51
C LYS A 205 23.45 -7.38 -2.26
N GLY A 206 22.19 -7.77 -2.47
CA GLY A 206 21.32 -8.23 -1.40
C GLY A 206 20.89 -7.13 -0.42
N TYR A 207 21.05 -5.86 -0.80
CA TYR A 207 20.64 -4.74 0.02
C TYR A 207 19.23 -4.28 -0.39
N PRO A 208 18.22 -4.46 0.48
CA PRO A 208 16.84 -4.23 0.08
C PRO A 208 16.53 -2.74 -0.14
N THR A 209 15.70 -2.48 -1.14
CA THR A 209 15.23 -1.12 -1.51
C THR A 209 14.67 -0.33 -0.34
N SER A 210 14.01 -1.00 0.61
CA SER A 210 13.36 -0.38 1.77
C SER A 210 14.31 0.32 2.75
N ILE A 211 15.59 -0.02 2.74
CA ILE A 211 16.63 0.62 3.56
C ILE A 211 17.72 1.29 2.71
N SER A 212 17.53 1.35 1.39
CA SER A 212 18.47 1.99 0.48
C SER A 212 18.28 3.52 0.47
N TYR A 213 19.32 4.25 0.81
CA TYR A 213 19.35 5.71 0.67
C TYR A 213 19.08 6.14 -0.77
N ASN A 214 19.72 5.46 -1.75
CA ASN A 214 19.51 5.77 -3.16
C ASN A 214 18.06 5.63 -3.60
N VAL A 215 17.36 4.58 -3.13
CA VAL A 215 15.97 4.33 -3.53
C VAL A 215 15.00 5.25 -2.79
N VAL A 216 15.15 5.39 -1.47
CA VAL A 216 14.19 6.14 -0.65
C VAL A 216 14.47 7.63 -0.71
N THR A 217 15.70 8.05 -0.59
CA THR A 217 16.02 9.49 -0.54
C THR A 217 16.26 10.05 -1.93
N GLU A 218 17.19 9.48 -2.71
CA GLU A 218 17.52 10.08 -4.00
C GLU A 218 16.38 9.89 -5.02
N ILE A 219 15.87 8.69 -5.22
CA ILE A 219 14.84 8.45 -6.24
C ILE A 219 13.48 8.94 -5.74
N LEU A 220 12.98 8.44 -4.59
CA LEU A 220 11.60 8.73 -4.19
C LEU A 220 11.43 10.19 -3.71
N GLN A 221 12.30 10.67 -2.82
CA GLN A 221 12.12 12.00 -2.24
C GLN A 221 12.68 13.11 -3.13
N ASN A 222 13.88 12.95 -3.72
CA ASN A 222 14.52 13.99 -4.50
C ASN A 222 14.07 13.99 -5.97
N ASP A 223 14.23 12.87 -6.70
CA ASP A 223 13.93 12.82 -8.15
C ASP A 223 12.41 12.87 -8.41
N LEU A 224 11.61 12.07 -7.67
CA LEU A 224 10.15 12.07 -7.81
C LEU A 224 9.46 13.18 -6.98
N GLY A 225 10.18 13.86 -6.11
CA GLY A 225 9.69 14.98 -5.30
C GLY A 225 8.63 14.58 -4.26
N PHE A 226 8.57 13.32 -3.84
CA PHE A 226 7.56 12.86 -2.88
C PHE A 226 7.79 13.45 -1.49
N LYS A 227 6.75 14.06 -0.91
CA LYS A 227 6.79 14.74 0.40
C LYS A 227 5.85 14.10 1.43
N GLY A 228 5.12 13.05 1.05
CA GLY A 228 4.19 12.35 1.93
C GLY A 228 4.86 11.37 2.88
N LEU A 229 4.05 10.53 3.52
CA LEU A 229 4.53 9.52 4.45
C LEU A 229 5.11 8.30 3.72
N ILE A 230 6.22 7.78 4.24
CA ILE A 230 6.90 6.61 3.68
C ILE A 230 6.82 5.48 4.71
N PHE A 231 6.26 4.35 4.29
CA PHE A 231 6.23 3.11 5.05
C PHE A 231 7.19 2.10 4.44
N THR A 232 7.78 1.25 5.26
CA THR A 232 8.37 0.00 4.77
C THR A 232 7.28 -1.06 4.67
N ASP A 233 7.46 -2.05 3.83
CA ASP A 233 6.73 -3.31 3.96
C ASP A 233 7.10 -4.00 5.27
N ALA A 234 6.43 -5.09 5.62
CA ALA A 234 6.55 -5.73 6.92
C ALA A 234 7.98 -6.18 7.22
N LEU A 235 8.55 -5.71 8.35
CA LEU A 235 9.95 -5.99 8.72
C LEU A 235 10.23 -7.44 9.15
N ASN A 236 9.19 -8.27 9.31
CA ASN A 236 9.32 -9.69 9.60
C ASN A 236 9.36 -10.58 8.35
N MET A 237 9.42 -9.99 7.15
CA MET A 237 9.68 -10.70 5.90
C MET A 237 11.14 -11.17 5.86
N LYS A 238 11.41 -12.31 5.17
CA LYS A 238 12.74 -12.93 5.09
C LYS A 238 13.56 -12.38 3.94
#